data_03335dd4508a0ea2629f41886fd5db98
#
_entry.id   03335dd4508a0ea2629f41886fd5db98
#
_cell.length_a   1.000
_cell.length_b   1.000
_cell.length_c   1.000
_cell.angle_alpha   90.00
_cell.angle_beta   90.00
_cell.angle_gamma   90.00
#
_symmetry.space_group_name_H-M   'P 1'
#
loop_
_entity.id
_entity.type
_entity.pdbx_description
1 polymer ?
#
loop_
_entity_poly.entity_id
_entity_poly.type
_entity_poly.pdbx_seq_one_letter_code
_entity_poly.pdbx_strand_id
1 'polypeptide(L)' 'MAAATRPESGTKDKNYDLITVTQLCLEHVWRLDQYAQDAERDDDRALATLFRRMQEHSRRGADECKRLLQERLRDET' A
#
# COMPACT_ATOMS: atom_id res chain seq x y z
N MET A 1 -13.88 13.08 -10.79
CA MET A 1 -13.89 12.59 -10.95
C MET A 1 -14.06 11.47 -10.81
N ALA A 2 -13.95 11.19 -11.18
CA ALA A 2 -14.15 10.18 -11.30
C ALA A 2 -14.29 9.26 -10.43
N ALA A 3 -14.19 9.57 -9.60
CA ALA A 3 -14.33 8.76 -8.71
C ALA A 3 -15.37 7.89 -8.73
N ALA A 4 -16.05 8.10 -9.57
CA ALA A 4 -17.12 7.42 -9.49
C ALA A 4 -17.12 6.15 -10.00
N THR A 5 -16.26 5.44 -9.91
CA THR A 5 -16.31 4.17 -10.52
C THR A 5 -16.84 3.10 -9.64
N ARG A 6 -17.27 3.45 -8.49
CA ARG A 6 -17.84 2.47 -7.62
C ARG A 6 -19.18 1.98 -8.20
N PRO A 7 -19.43 0.69 -8.24
CA PRO A 7 -20.67 0.19 -8.83
C PRO A 7 -21.89 0.68 -8.07
N GLU A 8 -22.88 1.05 -8.83
CA GLU A 8 -24.09 1.53 -8.24
C GLU A 8 -24.82 0.47 -7.47
N SER A 9 -24.82 -0.71 -7.99
CA SER A 9 -25.52 -1.78 -7.33
C SER A 9 -24.74 -2.28 -6.15
N GLY A 10 -23.53 -1.81 -5.98
CA GLY A 10 -22.71 -2.34 -4.96
C GLY A 10 -23.01 -1.76 -3.62
N THR A 11 -22.72 -2.50 -2.62
CA THR A 11 -22.75 -2.03 -1.27
C THR A 11 -21.53 -1.16 -1.06
N LYS A 12 -21.73 -0.06 -0.41
CA LYS A 12 -20.59 0.76 -0.06
C LYS A 12 -19.85 0.05 1.06
N ASP A 13 -18.69 -0.41 0.75
CA ASP A 13 -17.95 -1.22 1.69
C ASP A 13 -16.60 -0.59 1.94
N LYS A 14 -16.51 0.13 3.03
CA LYS A 14 -15.26 0.79 3.40
C LYS A 14 -14.16 -0.22 3.72
N ASN A 15 -14.54 -1.38 4.15
CA ASN A 15 -13.55 -2.41 4.41
C ASN A 15 -12.96 -2.94 3.11
N TYR A 16 -13.76 -2.97 2.06
CA TYR A 16 -13.22 -3.30 0.75
C TYR A 16 -12.19 -2.26 0.31
N ASP A 17 -12.50 -0.99 0.55
CA ASP A 17 -11.55 0.07 0.24
C ASP A 17 -10.26 -0.13 1.01
N LEU A 18 -10.37 -0.49 2.28
CA LEU A 18 -9.21 -0.71 3.11
C LEU A 18 -8.38 -1.90 2.62
N ILE A 19 -9.03 -2.95 2.18
CA ILE A 19 -8.34 -4.10 1.59
C ILE A 19 -7.53 -3.66 0.38
N THR A 20 -8.15 -2.85 -0.48
CA THR A 20 -7.49 -2.37 -1.68
C THR A 20 -6.26 -1.53 -1.35
N VAL A 21 -6.40 -0.63 -0.39
CA VAL A 21 -5.28 0.22 0.00
C VAL A 21 -4.16 -0.62 0.62
N THR A 22 -4.51 -1.63 1.40
CA THR A 22 -3.52 -2.53 1.96
C THR A 22 -2.74 -3.21 0.85
N GLN A 23 -3.44 -3.69 -0.16
CA GLN A 23 -2.80 -4.33 -1.30
C GLN A 23 -1.85 -3.38 -2.00
N LEU A 24 -2.29 -2.14 -2.23
CA LEU A 24 -1.47 -1.16 -2.93
C LEU A 24 -0.21 -0.83 -2.14
N CYS A 25 -0.32 -0.73 -0.82
CA CYS A 25 0.85 -0.48 0.02
C CYS A 25 1.84 -1.63 -0.07
N LEU A 26 1.35 -2.86 -0.01
CA LEU A 26 2.22 -4.03 -0.08
C LEU A 26 2.89 -4.13 -1.45
N GLU A 27 2.14 -3.84 -2.50
CA GLU A 27 2.69 -3.85 -3.84
C GLU A 27 3.77 -2.79 -3.98
N HIS A 28 3.55 -1.62 -3.37
CA HIS A 28 4.53 -0.54 -3.39
C HIS A 28 5.82 -0.95 -2.70
N VAL A 29 5.71 -1.65 -1.57
CA VAL A 29 6.89 -2.14 -0.87
C VAL A 29 7.72 -3.03 -1.79
N TRP A 30 7.06 -3.91 -2.51
CA TRP A 30 7.74 -4.85 -3.39
C TRP A 30 8.40 -4.12 -4.57
N ARG A 31 7.68 -3.20 -5.19
CA ARG A 31 8.21 -2.46 -6.33
C ARG A 31 9.36 -1.56 -5.92
N LEU A 32 9.25 -0.92 -4.77
CA LEU A 32 10.31 -0.04 -4.30
C LEU A 32 11.58 -0.80 -3.97
N ASP A 33 11.45 -2.06 -3.56
CA ASP A 33 12.62 -2.89 -3.36
C ASP A 33 13.37 -3.09 -4.68
N GLN A 34 12.64 -3.35 -5.76
CA GLN A 34 13.23 -3.52 -7.07
C GLN A 34 13.93 -2.24 -7.53
N TYR A 35 13.24 -1.12 -7.36
CA TYR A 35 13.77 0.17 -7.80
C TYR A 35 15.02 0.55 -7.00
N ALA A 36 14.99 0.28 -5.70
CA ALA A 36 16.15 0.57 -4.87
C ALA A 36 17.35 -0.29 -5.29
N GLN A 37 17.10 -1.55 -5.62
CA GLN A 37 18.18 -2.42 -6.11
C GLN A 37 18.76 -1.89 -7.41
N ASP A 38 17.90 -1.40 -8.31
CA ASP A 38 18.38 -0.83 -9.56
C ASP A 38 19.27 0.39 -9.30
N ALA A 39 18.85 1.24 -8.38
CA ALA A 39 19.64 2.41 -8.05
C ALA A 39 20.96 2.02 -7.40
N GLU A 40 20.94 1.01 -6.54
CA GLU A 40 22.15 0.53 -5.89
C GLU A 40 23.11 -0.05 -6.93
N ARG A 41 22.58 -0.76 -7.90
CA ARG A 41 23.39 -1.34 -8.95
C ARG A 41 24.07 -0.27 -9.78
N ASP A 42 23.39 0.86 -9.98
CA ASP A 42 23.94 1.98 -10.73
C ASP A 42 24.77 2.92 -9.85
N ASP A 43 24.95 2.57 -8.59
CA ASP A 43 25.71 3.36 -7.65
C ASP A 43 25.11 4.74 -7.43
N ASP A 44 23.80 4.83 -7.56
CA ASP A 44 23.08 6.09 -7.33
C ASP A 44 22.56 6.08 -5.90
N ARG A 45 23.39 6.52 -4.99
CA ARG A 45 23.09 6.43 -3.57
C ARG A 45 21.92 7.31 -3.17
N ALA A 46 21.84 8.50 -3.71
CA ALA A 46 20.78 9.41 -3.35
C ALA A 46 19.42 8.81 -3.71
N LEU A 47 19.34 8.24 -4.89
CA LEU A 47 18.09 7.64 -5.33
C LEU A 47 17.76 6.38 -4.54
N ALA A 48 18.77 5.55 -4.28
CA ALA A 48 18.56 4.34 -3.49
C ALA A 48 18.04 4.68 -2.10
N THR A 49 18.62 5.69 -1.47
CA THR A 49 18.21 6.11 -0.15
C THR A 49 16.76 6.58 -0.15
N LEU A 50 16.38 7.35 -1.16
CA LEU A 50 15.01 7.81 -1.28
C LEU A 50 14.05 6.64 -1.40
N PHE A 51 14.35 5.71 -2.29
CA PHE A 51 13.47 4.56 -2.50
C PHE A 51 13.35 3.71 -1.24
N ARG A 52 14.45 3.53 -0.51
CA ARG A 52 14.39 2.76 0.73
C ARG A 52 13.55 3.45 1.79
N ARG A 53 13.62 4.78 1.86
CA ARG A 53 12.79 5.53 2.79
C ARG A 53 11.32 5.41 2.43
N MET A 54 11.00 5.50 1.15
CA MET A 54 9.62 5.38 0.70
C MET A 54 9.10 3.96 0.92
N GLN A 55 9.97 2.98 0.75
CA GLN A 55 9.61 1.60 1.01
C GLN A 55 9.21 1.40 2.47
N GLU A 56 9.97 2.01 3.37
CA GLU A 56 9.67 1.90 4.79
C GLU A 56 8.34 2.58 5.13
N HIS A 57 8.07 3.73 4.52
CA HIS A 57 6.79 4.39 4.73
C HIS A 57 5.63 3.52 4.26
N SER A 58 5.78 2.89 3.12
CA SER A 58 4.73 2.02 2.59
C SER A 58 4.54 0.80 3.48
N ARG A 59 5.63 0.26 4.02
CA ARG A 59 5.54 -0.88 4.93
C ARG A 59 4.75 -0.52 6.18
N ARG A 60 5.04 0.65 6.75
CA ARG A 60 4.30 1.11 7.92
C ARG A 60 2.83 1.31 7.60
N GLY A 61 2.56 1.89 6.44
CA GLY A 61 1.18 2.05 6.01
C GLY A 61 0.46 0.73 5.89
N ALA A 62 1.13 -0.27 5.31
CA ALA A 62 0.54 -1.60 5.18
C ALA A 62 0.26 -2.22 6.55
N ASP A 63 1.19 -2.06 7.48
CA ASP A 63 1.01 -2.62 8.81
C ASP A 63 -0.17 -1.97 9.53
N GLU A 64 -0.32 -0.66 9.39
CA GLU A 64 -1.46 0.03 9.96
C GLU A 64 -2.76 -0.43 9.34
N CYS A 65 -2.77 -0.57 8.03
CA CYS A 65 -3.95 -1.05 7.33
C CYS A 65 -4.34 -2.44 7.80
N LYS A 66 -3.36 -3.32 7.94
CA LYS A 66 -3.64 -4.68 8.38
C LYS A 66 -4.23 -4.70 9.77
N ARG A 67 -3.70 -3.87 10.65
CA ARG A 67 -4.19 -3.83 12.03
C ARG A 67 -5.63 -3.37 12.09
N LEU A 68 -5.92 -2.30 11.38
CA LEU A 68 -7.28 -1.78 11.36
C LEU A 68 -8.23 -2.74 10.68
N LEU A 69 -7.79 -3.37 9.61
CA LEU A 69 -8.61 -4.33 8.90
C LEU A 69 -8.96 -5.51 9.80
N GLN A 70 -7.99 -5.97 10.57
CA GLN A 70 -8.23 -7.08 11.49
C GLN A 70 -9.33 -6.72 12.49
N GLU A 71 -9.29 -5.51 13.02
CA GLU A 71 -10.31 -5.08 13.97
C GLU A 71 -11.68 -5.00 13.32
N ARG A 72 -11.73 -4.43 12.12
CA ARG A 72 -13.01 -4.24 11.46
C ARG A 72 -13.65 -5.54 11.02
N LEU A 73 -12.86 -6.46 10.52
CA LEU A 73 -13.40 -7.75 10.12
C LEU A 73 -13.89 -8.55 11.30
N ARG A 74 -13.20 -8.43 12.43
CA ARG A 74 -13.66 -9.09 13.64
C ARG A 74 -15.02 -8.55 14.07
N ASP A 75 -15.19 -7.24 13.94
CA ASP A 75 -16.46 -6.63 14.35
C ASP A 75 -17.62 -6.97 13.44
N GLU A 76 -17.33 -7.43 12.24
CA GLU A 76 -18.39 -7.79 11.31
C GLU A 76 -19.01 -9.15 11.64
N THR A 77 -18.35 -9.93 12.43
CA THR A 77 -18.89 -11.22 12.78
C THR A 77 -19.63 -11.17 14.11
#